data_6bf9419fabe53121a588339b56766475
#
_entry.id   6bf9419fabe53121a588339b56766475
#
_cell.length_a   1.000
_cell.length_b   1.000
_cell.length_c   1.000
_cell.angle_alpha   90.00
_cell.angle_beta   90.00
_cell.angle_gamma   90.00
#
_symmetry.space_group_name_H-M   'P 1'
#
loop_
_entity.id
_entity.type
_entity.pdbx_description
1 polymer ?
#
loop_
_entity_poly.entity_id
_entity_poly.type
_entity_poly.pdbx_seq_one_letter_code
_entity_poly.pdbx_strand_id
1 'polypeptide(L)'
;SDEAFSTVEAVQQAAARHYDTYYTAGQSANLYDMKNIVAVDNVVVSAVAIIAILIVLLVTFRSLTLPLVLLLTIESGIWINLSIPYFMGESVNFIGYLVINTVQLGATIDYGILLTTHYLRHRRRVPARKAAHLALGETFPSLLVSAGILATAGFALGFSSSMSAVSSLGFLLARGALLSLTLVTCFLPALLVLLDRVIRRTTWHANFAPVAAAEPAVPAASEVVDAASPVAAEGSEPAPLPASEGDES
;
A
#
# COMPACT_ATOMS: atom_id res chain seq x y z
N SER A 1 -4.70 3.70 -34.78
CA SER A 1 -4.71 5.16 -34.96
C SER A 1 -6.15 5.64 -34.93
N ASP A 2 -6.38 6.84 -34.44
CA ASP A 2 -7.72 7.42 -34.29
C ASP A 2 -8.46 7.53 -35.63
N GLU A 3 -7.73 7.72 -36.74
CA GLU A 3 -8.28 7.69 -38.11
C GLU A 3 -8.89 6.34 -38.49
N ALA A 4 -8.27 5.23 -38.09
CA ALA A 4 -8.83 3.90 -38.36
C ALA A 4 -10.13 3.67 -37.57
N PHE A 5 -10.24 4.18 -36.37
CA PHE A 5 -11.45 4.08 -35.54
C PHE A 5 -12.58 4.96 -36.05
N SER A 6 -12.27 6.19 -36.47
CA SER A 6 -13.29 7.06 -37.11
C SER A 6 -13.82 6.49 -38.41
N THR A 7 -12.96 5.81 -39.18
CA THR A 7 -13.39 5.11 -40.42
C THR A 7 -14.33 3.93 -40.12
N VAL A 8 -14.02 3.12 -39.09
CA VAL A 8 -14.89 2.01 -38.65
C VAL A 8 -16.25 2.54 -38.21
N GLU A 9 -16.27 3.60 -37.42
CA GLU A 9 -17.48 4.23 -36.92
C GLU A 9 -18.35 4.77 -38.10
N ALA A 10 -17.73 5.43 -39.09
CA ALA A 10 -18.42 5.93 -40.26
C ALA A 10 -19.04 4.78 -41.11
N VAL A 11 -18.32 3.67 -41.26
CA VAL A 11 -18.82 2.46 -41.95
C VAL A 11 -19.98 1.84 -41.17
N GLN A 12 -19.86 1.70 -39.85
CA GLN A 12 -20.94 1.18 -39.01
C GLN A 12 -22.20 2.07 -39.08
N GLN A 13 -22.04 3.39 -39.01
CA GLN A 13 -23.14 4.33 -39.14
C GLN A 13 -23.79 4.28 -40.52
N ALA A 14 -23.03 4.12 -41.61
CA ALA A 14 -23.57 3.97 -42.95
C ALA A 14 -24.35 2.64 -43.11
N ALA A 15 -23.83 1.55 -42.54
CA ALA A 15 -24.51 0.26 -42.57
C ALA A 15 -25.81 0.29 -41.74
N ALA A 16 -25.83 0.92 -40.58
CA ALA A 16 -26.99 1.05 -39.71
C ALA A 16 -28.18 1.82 -40.37
N ARG A 17 -27.87 2.68 -41.35
CA ARG A 17 -28.94 3.40 -42.11
C ARG A 17 -29.71 2.54 -43.12
N HIS A 18 -29.13 1.41 -43.52
CA HIS A 18 -29.66 0.59 -44.61
C HIS A 18 -30.00 -0.83 -44.18
N TYR A 19 -29.46 -1.29 -43.04
CA TYR A 19 -29.65 -2.66 -42.58
C TYR A 19 -29.95 -2.68 -41.08
N ASP A 20 -30.98 -3.43 -40.68
CA ASP A 20 -31.34 -3.63 -39.27
C ASP A 20 -30.32 -4.49 -38.50
N THR A 21 -29.63 -5.36 -39.23
CA THR A 21 -28.58 -6.22 -38.66
C THR A 21 -27.38 -6.23 -39.60
N TYR A 22 -26.23 -5.85 -39.11
CA TYR A 22 -24.97 -5.85 -39.86
C TYR A 22 -23.83 -6.30 -39.00
N TYR A 23 -22.81 -6.88 -39.60
CA TYR A 23 -21.57 -7.26 -38.92
C TYR A 23 -20.39 -6.65 -39.65
N THR A 24 -19.56 -5.91 -38.92
CA THR A 24 -18.30 -5.41 -39.44
C THR A 24 -17.17 -6.34 -39.00
N ALA A 25 -16.36 -6.79 -39.94
CA ALA A 25 -15.22 -7.66 -39.69
C ALA A 25 -13.96 -7.04 -40.27
N GLY A 26 -12.84 -7.24 -39.55
CA GLY A 26 -11.55 -6.72 -39.95
C GLY A 26 -10.71 -6.35 -38.73
N GLN A 27 -9.38 -6.23 -38.89
CA GLN A 27 -8.49 -5.95 -37.79
C GLN A 27 -8.83 -4.64 -37.04
N SER A 28 -9.17 -3.58 -37.80
CA SER A 28 -9.56 -2.28 -37.21
C SER A 28 -10.93 -2.33 -36.53
N ALA A 29 -11.90 -3.07 -37.12
CA ALA A 29 -13.21 -3.25 -36.52
C ALA A 29 -13.12 -4.03 -35.21
N ASN A 30 -12.37 -5.14 -35.18
CA ASN A 30 -12.16 -5.92 -33.97
C ASN A 30 -11.47 -5.11 -32.85
N LEU A 31 -10.49 -4.27 -33.20
CA LEU A 31 -9.81 -3.41 -32.23
C LEU A 31 -10.74 -2.31 -31.69
N TYR A 32 -11.62 -1.78 -32.55
CA TYR A 32 -12.62 -0.78 -32.16
C TYR A 32 -13.65 -1.36 -31.19
N ASP A 33 -14.21 -2.52 -31.52
CA ASP A 33 -15.18 -3.22 -30.69
C ASP A 33 -14.55 -3.62 -29.34
N MET A 34 -13.30 -4.13 -29.37
CA MET A 34 -12.56 -4.49 -28.18
C MET A 34 -12.30 -3.26 -27.28
N LYS A 35 -11.94 -2.10 -27.86
CA LYS A 35 -11.79 -0.85 -27.11
C LYS A 35 -13.08 -0.47 -26.38
N ASN A 36 -14.22 -0.55 -27.05
CA ASN A 36 -15.50 -0.17 -26.47
C ASN A 36 -15.97 -1.14 -25.39
N ILE A 37 -15.84 -2.45 -25.62
CA ILE A 37 -16.16 -3.48 -24.63
C ILE A 37 -15.28 -3.30 -23.38
N VAL A 38 -13.97 -3.16 -23.57
CA VAL A 38 -13.02 -2.99 -22.46
C VAL A 38 -13.28 -1.70 -21.68
N ALA A 39 -13.70 -0.62 -22.33
CA ALA A 39 -14.02 0.62 -21.62
C ALA A 39 -15.22 0.44 -20.67
N VAL A 40 -16.24 -0.28 -21.08
CA VAL A 40 -17.40 -0.60 -20.22
C VAL A 40 -17.03 -1.59 -19.13
N ASP A 41 -16.35 -2.67 -19.49
CA ASP A 41 -15.92 -3.71 -18.55
C ASP A 41 -15.00 -3.14 -17.47
N ASN A 42 -14.09 -2.21 -17.81
CA ASN A 42 -13.20 -1.57 -16.86
C ASN A 42 -13.99 -0.83 -15.76
N VAL A 43 -15.04 -0.10 -16.11
CA VAL A 43 -15.86 0.60 -15.12
C VAL A 43 -16.56 -0.39 -14.20
N VAL A 44 -17.13 -1.47 -14.75
CA VAL A 44 -17.83 -2.50 -13.98
C VAL A 44 -16.86 -3.25 -13.06
N VAL A 45 -15.73 -3.71 -13.60
CA VAL A 45 -14.73 -4.47 -12.84
C VAL A 45 -14.14 -3.60 -11.73
N SER A 46 -13.78 -2.34 -12.02
CA SER A 46 -13.27 -1.40 -11.02
C SER A 46 -14.30 -1.12 -9.92
N ALA A 47 -15.56 -0.89 -10.28
CA ALA A 47 -16.62 -0.66 -9.30
C ALA A 47 -16.83 -1.89 -8.39
N VAL A 48 -16.89 -3.08 -8.96
CA VAL A 48 -17.01 -4.33 -8.20
C VAL A 48 -15.82 -4.54 -7.29
N ALA A 49 -14.59 -4.31 -7.77
CA ALA A 49 -13.38 -4.43 -6.97
C ALA A 49 -13.37 -3.43 -5.80
N ILE A 50 -13.69 -2.16 -6.04
CA ILE A 50 -13.75 -1.13 -5.00
C ILE A 50 -14.82 -1.47 -3.95
N ILE A 51 -16.00 -1.92 -4.36
CA ILE A 51 -17.07 -2.31 -3.44
C ILE A 51 -16.65 -3.53 -2.62
N ALA A 52 -16.08 -4.55 -3.24
CA ALA A 52 -15.60 -5.74 -2.55
C ALA A 52 -14.53 -5.39 -1.50
N ILE A 53 -13.54 -4.57 -1.86
CA ILE A 53 -12.51 -4.08 -0.97
C ILE A 53 -13.11 -3.25 0.16
N LEU A 54 -14.03 -2.35 -0.14
CA LEU A 54 -14.71 -1.54 0.86
C LEU A 54 -15.42 -2.41 1.91
N ILE A 55 -16.11 -3.46 1.48
CA ILE A 55 -16.79 -4.41 2.38
C ILE A 55 -15.77 -5.13 3.27
N VAL A 56 -14.70 -5.67 2.68
CA VAL A 56 -13.65 -6.37 3.43
C VAL A 56 -13.01 -5.46 4.47
N LEU A 57 -12.67 -4.23 4.09
CA LEU A 57 -12.07 -3.25 5.00
C LEU A 57 -13.05 -2.79 6.10
N LEU A 58 -14.34 -2.63 5.78
CA LEU A 58 -15.39 -2.31 6.76
C LEU A 58 -15.50 -3.40 7.84
N VAL A 59 -15.51 -4.67 7.41
CA VAL A 59 -15.57 -5.81 8.32
C VAL A 59 -14.29 -5.88 9.17
N THR A 60 -13.12 -5.68 8.55
CA THR A 60 -11.81 -5.79 9.20
C THR A 60 -11.61 -4.70 10.25
N PHE A 61 -11.85 -3.45 9.89
CA PHE A 61 -11.55 -2.30 10.78
C PHE A 61 -12.75 -1.85 11.64
N ARG A 62 -13.94 -2.31 11.33
CA ARG A 62 -15.19 -1.90 12.00
C ARG A 62 -15.30 -0.36 12.12
N SER A 63 -14.86 0.33 11.10
CA SER A 63 -14.82 1.79 10.98
C SER A 63 -15.19 2.18 9.57
N LEU A 64 -15.95 3.26 9.41
CA LEU A 64 -16.32 3.76 8.08
C LEU A 64 -15.19 4.64 7.49
N THR A 65 -14.49 5.39 8.33
CA THR A 65 -13.47 6.35 7.87
C THR A 65 -12.21 5.67 7.37
N LEU A 66 -11.75 4.59 8.03
CA LEU A 66 -10.49 3.93 7.67
C LEU A 66 -10.51 3.34 6.25
N PRO A 67 -11.57 2.60 5.84
CA PRO A 67 -11.68 2.13 4.46
C PRO A 67 -11.65 3.26 3.43
N LEU A 68 -12.33 4.36 3.70
CA LEU A 68 -12.35 5.52 2.80
C LEU A 68 -10.97 6.16 2.65
N VAL A 69 -10.24 6.31 3.76
CA VAL A 69 -8.86 6.86 3.74
C VAL A 69 -7.92 5.94 2.98
N LEU A 70 -8.03 4.64 3.18
CA LEU A 70 -7.23 3.64 2.47
C LEU A 70 -7.54 3.66 0.97
N LEU A 71 -8.81 3.58 0.58
CA LEU A 71 -9.23 3.65 -0.82
C LEU A 71 -8.76 4.95 -1.48
N LEU A 72 -8.93 6.10 -0.82
CA LEU A 72 -8.47 7.39 -1.34
C LEU A 72 -6.95 7.37 -1.61
N THR A 73 -6.16 6.81 -0.69
CA THR A 73 -4.71 6.71 -0.84
C THR A 73 -4.33 5.81 -2.02
N ILE A 74 -4.99 4.66 -2.17
CA ILE A 74 -4.73 3.67 -3.21
C ILE A 74 -5.12 4.22 -4.57
N GLU A 75 -6.34 4.74 -4.70
CA GLU A 75 -6.86 5.33 -5.93
C GLU A 75 -5.99 6.51 -6.40
N SER A 76 -5.55 7.37 -5.47
CA SER A 76 -4.60 8.45 -5.80
C SER A 76 -3.31 7.90 -6.42
N GLY A 77 -2.78 6.78 -5.90
CA GLY A 77 -1.60 6.12 -6.44
C GLY A 77 -1.81 5.59 -7.86
N ILE A 78 -2.95 4.96 -8.11
CA ILE A 78 -3.32 4.44 -9.43
C ILE A 78 -3.46 5.60 -10.43
N TRP A 79 -4.16 6.66 -10.06
CA TRP A 79 -4.38 7.81 -10.93
C TRP A 79 -3.07 8.53 -11.27
N ILE A 80 -2.17 8.71 -10.30
CA ILE A 80 -0.84 9.28 -10.54
C ILE A 80 -0.06 8.38 -11.49
N ASN A 81 -0.04 7.07 -11.26
CA ASN A 81 0.68 6.11 -12.11
C ASN A 81 0.20 6.15 -13.57
N LEU A 82 -1.12 6.18 -13.77
CA LEU A 82 -1.72 6.21 -15.09
C LEU A 82 -1.60 7.59 -15.78
N SER A 83 -1.42 8.67 -15.02
CA SER A 83 -1.21 10.00 -15.58
C SER A 83 0.18 10.20 -16.17
N ILE A 84 1.21 9.51 -15.65
CA ILE A 84 2.60 9.72 -16.08
C ILE A 84 2.80 9.44 -17.58
N PRO A 85 2.32 8.33 -18.18
CA PRO A 85 2.47 8.09 -19.63
C PRO A 85 1.85 9.18 -20.48
N TYR A 86 0.72 9.75 -20.04
CA TYR A 86 0.08 10.86 -20.75
C TYR A 86 1.00 12.09 -20.86
N PHE A 87 1.69 12.43 -19.77
CA PHE A 87 2.65 13.54 -19.77
C PHE A 87 3.93 13.24 -20.57
N MET A 88 4.28 11.94 -20.69
CA MET A 88 5.43 11.50 -21.49
C MET A 88 5.10 11.36 -22.99
N GLY A 89 3.84 11.52 -23.38
CA GLY A 89 3.38 11.31 -24.77
C GLY A 89 3.37 9.84 -25.19
N GLU A 90 3.40 8.91 -24.23
CA GLU A 90 3.36 7.49 -24.50
C GLU A 90 1.89 7.00 -24.56
N SER A 91 1.57 6.20 -25.59
CA SER A 91 0.27 5.55 -25.65
C SER A 91 0.25 4.29 -24.80
N VAL A 92 -0.58 4.28 -23.77
CA VAL A 92 -0.82 3.08 -22.97
C VAL A 92 -1.80 2.16 -23.72
N ASN A 93 -1.42 0.89 -23.88
CA ASN A 93 -2.34 -0.11 -24.43
C ASN A 93 -3.52 -0.30 -23.44
N PHE A 94 -4.75 -0.41 -23.97
CA PHE A 94 -5.96 -0.57 -23.15
C PHE A 94 -5.92 -1.81 -22.25
N ILE A 95 -5.26 -2.90 -22.67
CA ILE A 95 -5.01 -4.09 -21.82
C ILE A 95 -4.13 -3.71 -20.64
N GLY A 96 -3.10 -2.87 -20.89
CA GLY A 96 -2.20 -2.35 -19.86
C GLY A 96 -2.95 -1.59 -18.78
N TYR A 97 -3.88 -0.75 -19.19
CA TYR A 97 -4.72 0.04 -18.28
C TYR A 97 -5.56 -0.85 -17.35
N LEU A 98 -6.27 -1.84 -17.90
CA LEU A 98 -7.09 -2.78 -17.12
C LEU A 98 -6.28 -3.60 -16.10
N VAL A 99 -5.18 -4.18 -16.57
CA VAL A 99 -4.34 -5.05 -15.74
C VAL A 99 -3.72 -4.24 -14.60
N ILE A 100 -3.19 -3.06 -14.90
CA ILE A 100 -2.56 -2.21 -13.88
C ILE A 100 -3.55 -1.76 -12.83
N ASN A 101 -4.74 -1.31 -13.22
CA ASN A 101 -5.77 -0.89 -12.29
C ASN A 101 -6.07 -2.00 -11.26
N THR A 102 -6.30 -3.21 -11.73
CA THR A 102 -6.64 -4.35 -10.87
C THR A 102 -5.45 -4.84 -10.02
N VAL A 103 -4.27 -4.99 -10.65
CA VAL A 103 -3.08 -5.51 -9.95
C VAL A 103 -2.55 -4.51 -8.94
N GLN A 104 -2.50 -3.23 -9.30
CA GLN A 104 -2.02 -2.20 -8.38
C GLN A 104 -2.97 -2.03 -7.19
N LEU A 105 -4.29 -2.06 -7.43
CA LEU A 105 -5.29 -2.02 -6.37
C LEU A 105 -5.08 -3.18 -5.37
N GLY A 106 -4.95 -4.42 -5.87
CA GLY A 106 -4.75 -5.60 -5.03
C GLY A 106 -3.42 -5.58 -4.26
N ALA A 107 -2.32 -5.26 -4.93
CA ALA A 107 -0.99 -5.26 -4.32
C ALA A 107 -0.79 -4.12 -3.31
N THR A 108 -1.46 -2.97 -3.51
CA THR A 108 -1.26 -1.80 -2.64
C THR A 108 -2.09 -1.86 -1.37
N ILE A 109 -3.26 -2.53 -1.42
CA ILE A 109 -4.18 -2.57 -0.28
C ILE A 109 -3.54 -3.22 0.94
N ASP A 110 -2.73 -4.27 0.73
CA ASP A 110 -2.04 -4.97 1.82
C ASP A 110 -1.07 -4.07 2.57
N TYR A 111 -0.39 -3.17 1.87
CA TYR A 111 0.49 -2.17 2.48
C TYR A 111 -0.29 -1.22 3.41
N GLY A 112 -1.43 -0.76 2.92
CA GLY A 112 -2.33 0.11 3.68
C GLY A 112 -2.94 -0.58 4.91
N ILE A 113 -3.39 -1.82 4.77
CA ILE A 113 -3.93 -2.63 5.86
C ILE A 113 -2.87 -2.86 6.93
N LEU A 114 -1.65 -3.25 6.54
CA LEU A 114 -0.56 -3.51 7.47
C LEU A 114 -0.23 -2.27 8.30
N LEU A 115 0.03 -1.13 7.64
CA LEU A 115 0.34 0.13 8.33
C LEU A 115 -0.81 0.59 9.23
N THR A 116 -2.05 0.54 8.75
CA THR A 116 -3.23 0.98 9.52
C THR A 116 -3.47 0.09 10.74
N THR A 117 -3.26 -1.22 10.63
CA THR A 117 -3.39 -2.16 11.74
C THR A 117 -2.38 -1.85 12.85
N HIS A 118 -1.11 -1.62 12.48
CA HIS A 118 -0.08 -1.21 13.44
C HIS A 118 -0.37 0.17 14.04
N TYR A 119 -0.84 1.13 13.22
CA TYR A 119 -1.27 2.44 13.72
C TYR A 119 -2.36 2.31 14.78
N LEU A 120 -3.42 1.55 14.52
CA LEU A 120 -4.51 1.35 15.48
C LEU A 120 -4.05 0.65 16.76
N ARG A 121 -3.13 -0.31 16.66
CA ARG A 121 -2.54 -0.99 17.80
C ARG A 121 -1.79 -0.01 18.72
N HIS A 122 -0.93 0.84 18.14
CA HIS A 122 -0.19 1.84 18.91
C HIS A 122 -1.09 2.97 19.41
N ARG A 123 -2.10 3.36 18.62
CA ARG A 123 -3.02 4.45 18.96
C ARG A 123 -3.81 4.22 20.25
N ARG A 124 -3.95 2.97 20.63
CA ARG A 124 -4.55 2.62 21.93
C ARG A 124 -3.72 3.03 23.14
N ARG A 125 -2.41 3.24 22.95
CA ARG A 125 -1.45 3.50 24.05
C ARG A 125 -0.78 4.87 23.96
N VAL A 126 -0.66 5.43 22.77
CA VAL A 126 0.09 6.67 22.54
C VAL A 126 -0.69 7.66 21.66
N PRO A 127 -0.32 8.97 21.66
CA PRO A 127 -0.94 9.98 20.78
C PRO A 127 -0.75 9.65 19.30
N ALA A 128 -1.66 10.19 18.43
CA ALA A 128 -1.74 9.87 17.02
C ALA A 128 -0.40 10.00 16.26
N ARG A 129 0.33 11.11 16.46
CA ARG A 129 1.63 11.34 15.81
C ARG A 129 2.68 10.27 16.19
N LYS A 130 2.76 9.95 17.48
CA LYS A 130 3.69 8.93 17.97
C LYS A 130 3.28 7.54 17.49
N ALA A 131 1.97 7.25 17.45
CA ALA A 131 1.45 5.99 16.92
C ALA A 131 1.78 5.81 15.43
N ALA A 132 1.63 6.87 14.62
CA ALA A 132 1.98 6.83 13.20
C ALA A 132 3.49 6.59 12.98
N HIS A 133 4.34 7.25 13.76
CA HIS A 133 5.79 7.08 13.67
C HIS A 133 6.22 5.66 14.07
N LEU A 134 5.68 5.11 15.15
CA LEU A 134 5.97 3.75 15.59
C LEU A 134 5.47 2.71 14.58
N ALA A 135 4.23 2.87 14.10
CA ALA A 135 3.67 1.99 13.08
C ALA A 135 4.52 1.98 11.81
N LEU A 136 4.94 3.16 11.34
CA LEU A 136 5.80 3.27 10.17
C LEU A 136 7.14 2.58 10.39
N GLY A 137 7.81 2.83 11.53
CA GLY A 137 9.09 2.21 11.86
C GLY A 137 9.04 0.67 11.89
N GLU A 138 7.93 0.10 12.39
CA GLU A 138 7.74 -1.36 12.44
C GLU A 138 7.40 -1.96 11.08
N THR A 139 6.63 -1.25 10.25
CA THR A 139 6.12 -1.81 8.99
C THR A 139 7.00 -1.50 7.78
N PHE A 140 7.76 -0.40 7.81
CA PHE A 140 8.55 0.08 6.68
C PHE A 140 9.49 -0.97 6.06
N PRO A 141 10.28 -1.75 6.85
CA PRO A 141 11.14 -2.78 6.28
C PRO A 141 10.36 -3.83 5.47
N SER A 142 9.22 -4.28 5.98
CA SER A 142 8.36 -5.25 5.29
C SER A 142 7.76 -4.68 4.02
N LEU A 143 7.27 -3.43 4.08
CA LEU A 143 6.71 -2.72 2.91
C LEU A 143 7.77 -2.52 1.83
N LEU A 144 9.00 -2.15 2.23
CA LEU A 144 10.11 -1.93 1.31
C LEU A 144 10.50 -3.21 0.58
N VAL A 145 10.59 -4.33 1.30
CA VAL A 145 10.92 -5.63 0.70
C VAL A 145 9.83 -6.07 -0.28
N SER A 146 8.56 -6.00 0.12
CA SER A 146 7.44 -6.41 -0.73
C SER A 146 7.32 -5.54 -1.99
N ALA A 147 7.36 -4.22 -1.85
CA ALA A 147 7.32 -3.31 -2.99
C ALA A 147 8.58 -3.43 -3.86
N GLY A 148 9.74 -3.68 -3.25
CA GLY A 148 11.00 -3.92 -3.95
C GLY A 148 10.96 -5.18 -4.83
N ILE A 149 10.41 -6.27 -4.30
CA ILE A 149 10.23 -7.52 -5.09
C ILE A 149 9.29 -7.26 -6.27
N LEU A 150 8.14 -6.61 -6.04
CA LEU A 150 7.19 -6.32 -7.10
C LEU A 150 7.77 -5.36 -8.16
N ALA A 151 8.50 -4.33 -7.73
CA ALA A 151 9.16 -3.40 -8.63
C ALA A 151 10.25 -4.09 -9.46
N THR A 152 11.08 -4.94 -8.83
CA THR A 152 12.13 -5.71 -9.53
C THR A 152 11.53 -6.66 -10.55
N ALA A 153 10.47 -7.38 -10.19
CA ALA A 153 9.75 -8.26 -11.12
C ALA A 153 9.15 -7.48 -12.29
N GLY A 154 8.56 -6.31 -12.02
CA GLY A 154 8.03 -5.42 -13.06
C GLY A 154 9.12 -4.90 -14.00
N PHE A 155 10.26 -4.44 -13.49
CA PHE A 155 11.38 -4.02 -14.31
C PHE A 155 11.98 -5.19 -15.11
N ALA A 156 12.14 -6.36 -14.50
CA ALA A 156 12.59 -7.55 -15.21
C ALA A 156 11.68 -7.89 -16.39
N LEU A 157 10.37 -7.85 -16.20
CA LEU A 157 9.38 -8.02 -17.26
C LEU A 157 9.51 -6.93 -18.33
N GLY A 158 9.66 -5.67 -17.92
CA GLY A 158 9.80 -4.52 -18.81
C GLY A 158 11.01 -4.59 -19.71
N PHE A 159 12.16 -5.00 -19.19
CA PHE A 159 13.40 -5.11 -19.95
C PHE A 159 13.56 -6.41 -20.73
N SER A 160 12.98 -7.52 -20.24
CA SER A 160 13.14 -8.84 -20.84
C SER A 160 12.16 -9.08 -21.99
N SER A 161 11.02 -8.41 -22.02
CA SER A 161 9.98 -8.66 -23.01
C SER A 161 10.29 -8.00 -24.36
N SER A 162 10.24 -8.78 -25.43
CA SER A 162 10.28 -8.30 -26.81
C SER A 162 8.93 -7.78 -27.32
N MET A 163 7.82 -8.08 -26.62
CA MET A 163 6.50 -7.57 -26.94
C MET A 163 6.27 -6.21 -26.25
N SER A 164 6.07 -5.16 -27.05
CA SER A 164 5.86 -3.79 -26.57
C SER A 164 4.76 -3.68 -25.51
N ALA A 165 3.63 -4.37 -25.68
CA ALA A 165 2.53 -4.35 -24.72
C ALA A 165 2.94 -4.92 -23.36
N VAL A 166 3.67 -6.04 -23.35
CA VAL A 166 4.13 -6.70 -22.09
C VAL A 166 5.23 -5.89 -21.43
N SER A 167 6.14 -5.31 -22.20
CA SER A 167 7.18 -4.40 -21.69
C SER A 167 6.56 -3.17 -21.01
N SER A 168 5.58 -2.52 -21.64
CA SER A 168 4.86 -1.38 -21.07
C SER A 168 4.14 -1.74 -19.76
N LEU A 169 3.52 -2.94 -19.70
CA LEU A 169 2.92 -3.47 -18.46
C LEU A 169 3.93 -3.62 -17.34
N GLY A 170 5.13 -4.17 -17.65
CA GLY A 170 6.20 -4.33 -16.68
C GLY A 170 6.64 -3.01 -16.07
N PHE A 171 6.88 -2.00 -16.89
CA PHE A 171 7.27 -0.66 -16.42
C PHE A 171 6.16 0.02 -15.61
N LEU A 172 4.90 -0.09 -16.05
CA LEU A 172 3.75 0.43 -15.32
C LEU A 172 3.61 -0.22 -13.93
N LEU A 173 3.80 -1.54 -13.86
CA LEU A 173 3.73 -2.29 -12.60
C LEU A 173 4.85 -1.88 -11.65
N ALA A 174 6.11 -1.83 -12.14
CA ALA A 174 7.25 -1.45 -11.33
C ALA A 174 7.10 -0.04 -10.74
N ARG A 175 6.73 0.92 -11.60
CA ARG A 175 6.48 2.31 -11.19
C ARG A 175 5.30 2.41 -10.22
N GLY A 176 4.22 1.68 -10.49
CA GLY A 176 3.05 1.61 -9.62
C GLY A 176 3.39 1.12 -8.22
N ALA A 177 4.23 0.08 -8.09
CA ALA A 177 4.69 -0.44 -6.80
C ALA A 177 5.49 0.59 -6.01
N LEU A 178 6.40 1.32 -6.65
CA LEU A 178 7.21 2.37 -6.00
C LEU A 178 6.36 3.58 -5.59
N LEU A 179 5.42 4.01 -6.44
CA LEU A 179 4.48 5.08 -6.11
C LEU A 179 3.59 4.70 -4.94
N SER A 180 3.07 3.47 -4.93
CA SER A 180 2.25 2.95 -3.85
C SER A 180 3.02 2.90 -2.54
N LEU A 181 4.27 2.42 -2.55
CA LEU A 181 5.14 2.45 -1.37
C LEU A 181 5.29 3.89 -0.85
N THR A 182 5.57 4.84 -1.72
CA THR A 182 5.76 6.25 -1.36
C THR A 182 4.49 6.85 -0.74
N LEU A 183 3.33 6.60 -1.35
CA LEU A 183 2.04 7.10 -0.84
C LEU A 183 1.66 6.46 0.49
N VAL A 184 1.85 5.15 0.64
CA VAL A 184 1.54 4.47 1.89
C VAL A 184 2.49 4.88 3.02
N THR A 185 3.76 5.17 2.72
CA THR A 185 4.71 5.57 3.76
C THR A 185 4.67 7.06 4.11
N CYS A 186 4.33 7.93 3.17
CA CYS A 186 4.31 9.38 3.38
C CYS A 186 2.88 9.93 3.57
N PHE A 187 1.98 9.59 2.66
CA PHE A 187 0.65 10.19 2.61
C PHE A 187 -0.32 9.54 3.60
N LEU A 188 -0.35 8.22 3.67
CA LEU A 188 -1.28 7.50 4.55
C LEU A 188 -1.08 7.83 6.04
N PRO A 189 0.15 7.87 6.62
CA PRO A 189 0.33 8.26 8.02
C PRO A 189 -0.12 9.69 8.29
N ALA A 190 0.10 10.61 7.35
CA ALA A 190 -0.35 11.99 7.47
C ALA A 190 -1.88 12.08 7.51
N LEU A 191 -2.57 11.35 6.62
CA LEU A 191 -4.04 11.26 6.63
C LEU A 191 -4.60 10.62 7.91
N LEU A 192 -3.97 9.55 8.40
CA LEU A 192 -4.40 8.90 9.65
C LEU A 192 -4.30 9.85 10.85
N VAL A 193 -3.23 10.66 10.93
CA VAL A 193 -3.07 11.67 11.98
C VAL A 193 -4.05 12.82 11.80
N LEU A 194 -4.24 13.33 10.59
CA LEU A 194 -5.16 14.43 10.28
C LEU A 194 -6.61 14.06 10.60
N LEU A 195 -7.01 12.87 10.21
CA LEU A 195 -8.37 12.36 10.37
C LEU A 195 -8.59 11.59 11.67
N ASP A 196 -7.61 11.57 12.60
CA ASP A 196 -7.71 10.85 13.88
C ASP A 196 -9.00 11.20 14.66
N ARG A 197 -9.41 12.48 14.64
CA ARG A 197 -10.65 12.91 15.31
C ARG A 197 -11.90 12.26 14.69
N VAL A 198 -11.93 12.11 13.37
CA VAL A 198 -13.05 11.48 12.64
C VAL A 198 -13.02 9.97 12.83
N ILE A 199 -11.83 9.37 12.74
CA ILE A 199 -11.62 7.94 12.97
C ILE A 199 -12.13 7.54 14.37
N ARG A 200 -11.82 8.33 15.39
CA ARG A 200 -12.31 8.09 16.77
C ARG A 200 -13.82 8.10 16.89
N ARG A 201 -14.53 8.90 16.10
CA ARG A 201 -15.99 8.99 16.13
C ARG A 201 -16.67 7.86 15.36
N THR A 202 -16.02 7.32 14.35
CA THR A 202 -16.57 6.33 13.42
C THR A 202 -16.14 4.91 13.69
N THR A 203 -15.15 4.70 14.57
CA THR A 203 -14.66 3.36 14.91
C THR A 203 -15.42 2.83 16.12
N TRP A 204 -16.12 1.73 15.94
CA TRP A 204 -16.87 1.06 16.99
C TRP A 204 -15.93 0.42 18.02
N HIS A 205 -16.12 0.70 19.32
CA HIS A 205 -15.32 0.19 20.45
C HIS A 205 -13.84 0.60 20.44
N ALA A 206 -13.50 1.76 19.94
CA ALA A 206 -12.13 2.25 19.95
C ALA A 206 -11.78 2.91 21.30
N ASN A 207 -11.15 2.16 22.20
CA ASN A 207 -10.47 2.72 23.38
C ASN A 207 -9.13 3.33 22.96
N PHE A 208 -9.16 4.55 22.40
CA PHE A 208 -7.93 5.27 22.07
C PHE A 208 -7.40 6.05 23.28
N ALA A 209 -6.08 6.12 23.42
CA ALA A 209 -5.44 6.96 24.45
C ALA A 209 -5.86 8.43 24.26
N PRO A 210 -6.18 9.16 25.35
CA PRO A 210 -6.53 10.57 25.25
C PRO A 210 -5.37 11.38 24.64
N VAL A 211 -5.71 12.43 23.89
CA VAL A 211 -4.72 13.31 23.22
C VAL A 211 -3.77 13.99 24.24
N ALA A 212 -4.20 14.09 25.51
CA ALA A 212 -3.48 14.75 26.58
C ALA A 212 -2.60 13.82 27.44
N ALA A 213 -2.45 12.55 27.09
CA ALA A 213 -1.40 11.73 27.71
C ALA A 213 -0.03 12.24 27.21
N ALA A 214 0.43 13.31 27.88
CA ALA A 214 1.70 13.96 27.68
C ALA A 214 2.83 12.94 27.71
N GLU A 215 3.90 13.28 27.01
CA GLU A 215 5.25 12.73 27.18
C GLU A 215 5.45 12.24 28.62
N PRO A 216 5.87 10.99 28.81
CA PRO A 216 6.57 10.69 30.04
C PRO A 216 7.78 11.62 30.03
N ALA A 217 7.84 12.54 31.01
CA ALA A 217 9.01 13.34 31.23
C ALA A 217 10.21 12.38 31.20
N VAL A 218 11.13 12.62 30.30
CA VAL A 218 12.45 12.00 30.32
C VAL A 218 12.98 12.34 31.72
N PRO A 219 13.22 11.37 32.59
CA PRO A 219 13.83 11.70 33.89
C PRO A 219 15.14 12.43 33.58
N ALA A 220 15.22 13.64 34.10
CA ALA A 220 16.42 14.45 33.92
C ALA A 220 17.61 13.60 34.36
N ALA A 221 18.66 13.60 33.56
CA ALA A 221 19.88 12.81 33.76
C ALA A 221 20.61 13.12 35.08
N SER A 222 20.06 13.98 35.95
CA SER A 222 20.55 14.32 37.26
C SER A 222 20.18 13.33 38.37
N GLU A 223 19.17 12.43 38.15
CA GLU A 223 18.79 11.48 39.21
C GLU A 223 19.52 10.11 39.14
N VAL A 224 20.28 9.87 38.07
CA VAL A 224 21.03 8.60 37.91
C VAL A 224 22.41 8.66 38.58
N VAL A 225 22.89 9.85 39.02
CA VAL A 225 24.24 10.03 39.61
C VAL A 225 24.23 9.82 41.12
N ASP A 226 23.08 9.90 41.79
CA ASP A 226 23.01 9.82 43.26
C ASP A 226 22.72 8.41 43.81
N ALA A 227 22.54 7.41 42.95
CA ALA A 227 22.31 6.01 43.36
C ALA A 227 23.59 5.15 43.36
N ALA A 228 24.75 5.73 43.07
CA ALA A 228 26.08 5.09 43.18
C ALA A 228 26.88 5.60 44.37
N SER A 229 26.37 5.42 45.58
CA SER A 229 27.21 5.52 46.79
C SER A 229 27.96 4.20 46.97
N PRO A 230 29.27 4.26 47.29
CA PRO A 230 30.08 3.06 47.41
C PRO A 230 29.74 2.33 48.71
N VAL A 231 29.34 1.06 48.59
CA VAL A 231 29.31 0.15 49.73
C VAL A 231 30.75 -0.12 50.15
N ALA A 232 31.04 0.28 51.37
CA ALA A 232 32.31 0.10 52.05
C ALA A 232 32.75 -1.37 52.06
N ALA A 233 34.04 -1.54 51.85
CA ALA A 233 34.75 -2.77 52.05
C ALA A 233 34.67 -3.18 53.54
N GLU A 234 34.09 -4.34 53.78
CA GLU A 234 34.27 -5.03 55.04
C GLU A 234 34.86 -6.41 54.79
N GLY A 235 36.00 -6.65 55.33
CA GLY A 235 36.80 -7.83 55.12
C GLY A 235 36.19 -9.09 55.72
N SER A 236 36.41 -10.19 55.09
CA SER A 236 36.39 -11.51 55.71
C SER A 236 37.41 -12.39 55.02
N GLU A 237 38.30 -12.78 55.88
CA GLU A 237 39.37 -13.75 56.00
C GLU A 237 39.13 -15.03 55.13
N PRO A 238 40.19 -15.60 54.53
CA PRO A 238 40.09 -16.83 53.79
C PRO A 238 40.08 -18.05 54.70
N ALA A 239 39.07 -18.90 54.59
CA ALA A 239 39.05 -20.20 55.28
C ALA A 239 39.91 -21.24 54.51
N PRO A 240 40.54 -22.21 55.25
CA PRO A 240 41.57 -23.08 54.73
C PRO A 240 40.95 -24.28 53.92
N LEU A 241 41.73 -24.71 52.97
CA LEU A 241 41.47 -25.89 52.09
C LEU A 241 41.55 -27.18 52.95
N PRO A 242 40.68 -28.16 52.75
CA PRO A 242 40.91 -29.53 53.23
C PRO A 242 41.78 -30.30 52.24
N ALA A 243 42.67 -31.10 52.90
CA ALA A 243 43.75 -31.90 52.33
C ALA A 243 43.20 -33.07 51.46
N SER A 244 44.06 -33.44 50.52
CA SER A 244 44.03 -34.67 49.70
C SER A 244 44.10 -35.92 50.56
N GLU A 245 43.22 -36.88 50.28
CA GLU A 245 43.46 -38.31 50.42
C GLU A 245 42.92 -38.90 49.13
N GLY A 246 43.65 -39.54 48.35
CA GLY A 246 44.45 -40.72 48.18
C GLY A 246 43.62 -41.97 48.34
N ASP A 247 43.50 -42.75 47.32
CA ASP A 247 43.82 -44.14 47.22
C ASP A 247 42.83 -44.96 46.39
N GLU A 248 43.39 -45.68 45.46
CA GLU A 248 43.19 -47.10 45.08
C GLU A 248 41.75 -47.60 44.77
N SER A 249 41.54 -47.93 43.57
CA SER A 249 41.38 -49.28 42.98
C SER A 249 40.92 -49.21 41.54
#